data_cd6866eddf6b3081440e7f13bdcf6a4c
#
_entry.id   cd6866eddf6b3081440e7f13bdcf6a4c
#
_cell.length_a   1.000
_cell.length_b   1.000
_cell.length_c   1.000
_cell.angle_alpha   90.00
_cell.angle_beta   90.00
_cell.angle_gamma   90.00
#
_symmetry.space_group_name_H-M   'P 1'
#
loop_
_entity.id
_entity.type
_entity.pdbx_description
1 polymer ?
#
loop_
_entity_poly.entity_id
_entity_poly.type
_entity_poly.pdbx_seq_one_letter_code
_entity_poly.pdbx_strand_id
1 'polypeptide(L)'
;GEQNVLTSDPVVYFNQSSGSTGKQKLIPVTKRVRKVRSRVTQQSLGFMTDAAIKHGLEIGKMLLTTSIQIRDRTSGGIAYGTSSVGDLRNMDFLYRQVFVHPYDALKPADSTARNYVCLLFALGNPQMRVIGANFPILALQLADYLERYAEDLIQDIENGTIASWLKLEPEVRQTLEKQWNKLPHRAA
;
A
#
# COMPACT_ATOMS: atom_id res chain seq x y z
N GLY A 1 4.05 -15.41 -27.84
CA GLY A 1 4.75 -14.16 -28.16
C GLY A 1 6.26 -14.41 -28.28
N GLU A 2 6.95 -13.57 -28.99
CA GLU A 2 8.40 -13.65 -29.14
C GLU A 2 9.09 -13.47 -27.79
N GLN A 3 10.11 -14.29 -27.53
CA GLN A 3 10.92 -14.21 -26.32
C GLN A 3 12.13 -13.29 -26.53
N ASN A 4 12.58 -12.63 -25.46
CA ASN A 4 13.80 -11.82 -25.44
C ASN A 4 13.83 -10.59 -26.39
N VAL A 5 12.69 -10.08 -26.82
CA VAL A 5 12.61 -8.90 -27.70
C VAL A 5 12.97 -7.60 -26.96
N LEU A 6 12.49 -7.44 -25.73
CA LEU A 6 12.70 -6.21 -24.94
C LEU A 6 13.84 -6.33 -23.91
N THR A 7 14.19 -7.53 -23.49
CA THR A 7 15.24 -7.81 -22.51
C THR A 7 15.68 -9.27 -22.60
N SER A 8 16.97 -9.51 -22.41
CA SER A 8 17.53 -10.86 -22.27
C SER A 8 17.33 -11.44 -20.84
N ASP A 9 17.06 -10.56 -19.84
CA ASP A 9 16.80 -11.00 -18.48
C ASP A 9 15.38 -11.58 -18.35
N PRO A 10 15.17 -12.63 -17.56
CA PRO A 10 13.83 -13.17 -17.29
C PRO A 10 12.89 -12.12 -16.71
N VAL A 11 11.74 -11.93 -17.36
CA VAL A 11 10.68 -11.03 -16.86
C VAL A 11 9.93 -11.72 -15.73
N VAL A 12 9.83 -11.06 -14.58
CA VAL A 12 9.17 -11.59 -13.39
C VAL A 12 7.79 -10.97 -13.13
N TYR A 13 7.51 -9.84 -13.80
CA TYR A 13 6.27 -9.08 -13.68
C TYR A 13 6.17 -8.07 -14.81
N PHE A 14 4.95 -7.64 -15.19
CA PHE A 14 4.76 -6.49 -16.06
C PHE A 14 4.06 -5.36 -15.30
N ASN A 15 4.64 -4.18 -15.33
CA ASN A 15 3.94 -2.96 -14.92
C ASN A 15 3.02 -2.49 -16.03
N GLN A 16 1.76 -2.25 -15.69
CA GLN A 16 0.79 -1.66 -16.60
C GLN A 16 0.80 -0.14 -16.44
N SER A 17 1.00 0.58 -17.55
CA SER A 17 0.90 2.03 -17.56
C SER A 17 -0.56 2.49 -17.41
N SER A 18 -0.77 3.76 -16.99
CA SER A 18 -2.11 4.36 -16.86
C SER A 18 -2.86 4.47 -18.19
N GLY A 19 -2.15 4.50 -19.31
CA GLY A 19 -2.74 4.63 -20.63
C GLY A 19 -3.30 6.02 -20.93
N SER A 20 -2.84 7.06 -20.26
CA SER A 20 -3.27 8.47 -20.43
C SER A 20 -3.18 8.98 -21.87
N THR A 21 -2.32 8.38 -22.69
CA THR A 21 -2.11 8.74 -24.11
C THR A 21 -2.71 7.72 -25.09
N GLY A 22 -3.59 6.81 -24.63
CA GLY A 22 -4.18 5.77 -25.47
C GLY A 22 -4.12 4.38 -24.84
N LYS A 23 -3.60 3.36 -25.55
CA LYS A 23 -3.54 1.98 -25.05
C LYS A 23 -2.56 1.83 -23.89
N GLN A 24 -2.99 1.15 -22.84
CA GLN A 24 -2.14 0.78 -21.73
C GLN A 24 -0.99 -0.12 -22.21
N LYS A 25 0.23 0.17 -21.73
CA LYS A 25 1.44 -0.57 -22.10
C LYS A 25 1.85 -1.49 -20.97
N LEU A 26 2.34 -2.67 -21.32
CA LEU A 26 2.97 -3.60 -20.39
C LEU A 26 4.49 -3.41 -20.44
N ILE A 27 5.06 -2.94 -19.35
CA ILE A 27 6.49 -2.65 -19.21
C ILE A 27 7.13 -3.81 -18.46
N PRO A 28 8.10 -4.54 -19.06
CA PRO A 28 8.71 -5.69 -18.42
C PRO A 28 9.53 -5.28 -17.19
N VAL A 29 9.38 -6.05 -16.13
CA VAL A 29 10.14 -5.89 -14.88
C VAL A 29 10.98 -7.16 -14.67
N THR A 30 12.30 -7.01 -14.62
CA THR A 30 13.25 -8.07 -14.31
C THR A 30 13.73 -7.98 -12.87
N LYS A 31 14.42 -9.02 -12.36
CA LYS A 31 15.06 -8.97 -11.04
C LYS A 31 16.04 -7.79 -10.93
N ARG A 32 16.75 -7.46 -12.02
CA ARG A 32 17.69 -6.34 -12.08
C ARG A 32 16.95 -5.00 -11.90
N VAL A 33 15.85 -4.79 -12.62
CA VAL A 33 15.02 -3.58 -12.48
C VAL A 33 14.49 -3.44 -11.06
N ARG A 34 14.02 -4.52 -10.43
CA ARG A 34 13.59 -4.50 -9.02
C ARG A 34 14.70 -4.06 -8.08
N LYS A 35 15.91 -4.59 -8.25
CA LYS A 35 17.08 -4.22 -7.42
C LYS A 35 17.42 -2.74 -7.54
N VAL A 36 17.39 -2.19 -8.77
CA VAL A 36 17.63 -0.76 -9.01
C VAL A 36 16.54 0.09 -8.33
N ARG A 37 15.27 -0.25 -8.53
CA ARG A 37 14.15 0.46 -7.90
C ARG A 37 14.22 0.44 -6.37
N SER A 38 14.52 -0.71 -5.77
CA SER A 38 14.69 -0.81 -4.32
C SER A 38 15.76 0.14 -3.80
N ARG A 39 16.90 0.25 -4.50
CA ARG A 39 17.96 1.20 -4.13
C ARG A 39 17.48 2.66 -4.24
N VAL A 40 16.79 3.01 -5.33
CA VAL A 40 16.23 4.35 -5.51
C VAL A 40 15.23 4.69 -4.40
N THR A 41 14.34 3.75 -4.06
CA THR A 41 13.38 3.93 -2.96
C THR A 41 14.10 4.15 -1.62
N GLN A 42 15.12 3.35 -1.31
CA GLN A 42 15.90 3.52 -0.08
C GLN A 42 16.60 4.88 -0.03
N GLN A 43 17.17 5.35 -1.15
CA GLN A 43 17.77 6.68 -1.23
C GLN A 43 16.75 7.79 -1.05
N SER A 44 15.57 7.67 -1.67
CA SER A 44 14.48 8.64 -1.52
C SER A 44 13.99 8.73 -0.07
N LEU A 45 13.83 7.59 0.61
CA LEU A 45 13.51 7.56 2.04
C LEU A 45 14.60 8.19 2.89
N GLY A 46 15.87 7.97 2.55
CA GLY A 46 17.01 8.62 3.21
C GLY A 46 16.96 10.15 3.09
N PHE A 47 16.70 10.68 1.90
CA PHE A 47 16.54 12.13 1.70
C PHE A 47 15.33 12.70 2.45
N MET A 48 14.20 11.99 2.47
CA MET A 48 13.04 12.41 3.27
C MET A 48 13.36 12.46 4.76
N THR A 49 14.08 11.47 5.27
CA THR A 49 14.52 11.39 6.66
C THR A 49 15.46 12.55 6.99
N ASP A 50 16.46 12.81 6.15
CA ASP A 50 17.41 13.90 6.33
C ASP A 50 16.71 15.27 6.31
N ALA A 51 15.77 15.47 5.39
CA ALA A 51 14.96 16.68 5.35
C ALA A 51 14.09 16.85 6.61
N ALA A 52 13.45 15.77 7.08
CA ALA A 52 12.67 15.80 8.31
C ALA A 52 13.53 16.22 9.52
N ILE A 53 14.71 15.62 9.67
CA ILE A 53 15.65 15.96 10.76
C ILE A 53 16.05 17.45 10.67
N LYS A 54 16.42 17.94 9.49
CA LYS A 54 16.83 19.36 9.28
C LYS A 54 15.74 20.37 9.65
N HIS A 55 14.46 19.95 9.49
CA HIS A 55 13.31 20.79 9.83
C HIS A 55 12.73 20.50 11.22
N GLY A 56 13.40 19.71 12.05
CA GLY A 56 12.94 19.38 13.40
C GLY A 56 11.65 18.54 13.42
N LEU A 57 11.33 17.84 12.33
CA LEU A 57 10.16 16.98 12.24
C LEU A 57 10.45 15.60 12.81
N GLU A 58 9.48 15.03 13.50
CA GLU A 58 9.60 13.66 13.98
C GLU A 58 9.60 12.66 12.83
N ILE A 59 10.54 11.73 12.86
CA ILE A 59 10.57 10.59 11.95
C ILE A 59 9.59 9.57 12.45
N GLY A 60 8.78 9.03 11.53
CA GLY A 60 7.79 8.02 11.86
C GLY A 60 7.36 7.20 10.66
N LYS A 61 6.23 6.51 10.81
CA LYS A 61 5.72 5.61 9.79
C LYS A 61 4.76 6.30 8.83
N MET A 62 4.60 5.67 7.68
CA MET A 62 3.80 6.16 6.55
C MET A 62 2.50 5.38 6.41
N LEU A 63 1.40 6.09 6.19
CA LEU A 63 0.16 5.55 5.67
C LEU A 63 0.20 5.58 4.14
N LEU A 64 -0.04 4.43 3.50
CA LEU A 64 -0.17 4.28 2.05
C LEU A 64 -1.34 3.35 1.73
N THR A 65 -2.24 3.73 0.83
CA THR A 65 -3.46 2.95 0.52
C THR A 65 -3.48 2.38 -0.91
N THR A 66 -2.31 2.17 -1.49
CA THR A 66 -2.22 1.63 -2.86
C THR A 66 -2.71 0.20 -2.95
N SER A 67 -3.39 -0.15 -4.05
CA SER A 67 -3.77 -1.55 -4.31
C SER A 67 -2.55 -2.39 -4.68
N ILE A 68 -2.52 -3.62 -4.15
CA ILE A 68 -1.54 -4.66 -4.52
C ILE A 68 -2.18 -5.80 -5.32
N GLN A 69 -3.38 -5.61 -5.83
CA GLN A 69 -4.06 -6.60 -6.65
C GLN A 69 -3.34 -6.82 -7.99
N ILE A 70 -3.09 -8.08 -8.31
CA ILE A 70 -2.70 -8.48 -9.65
C ILE A 70 -3.92 -8.27 -10.55
N ARG A 71 -3.74 -7.62 -11.68
CA ARG A 71 -4.82 -7.35 -12.60
C ARG A 71 -5.18 -8.59 -13.41
N ASP A 72 -4.15 -9.25 -13.98
CA ASP A 72 -4.32 -10.48 -14.75
C ASP A 72 -2.93 -11.07 -15.08
N ARG A 73 -2.90 -12.08 -15.94
CA ARG A 73 -1.69 -12.72 -16.43
C ARG A 73 -1.61 -12.64 -17.96
N THR A 74 -0.40 -12.53 -18.48
CA THR A 74 -0.14 -12.63 -19.92
C THR A 74 -0.40 -14.05 -20.42
N SER A 75 -0.49 -14.24 -21.74
CA SER A 75 -0.56 -15.58 -22.36
C SER A 75 0.60 -16.49 -21.96
N GLY A 76 1.75 -15.93 -21.59
CA GLY A 76 2.90 -16.67 -21.03
C GLY A 76 2.84 -16.89 -19.51
N GLY A 77 1.71 -16.61 -18.84
CA GLY A 77 1.51 -16.85 -17.42
C GLY A 77 2.12 -15.80 -16.47
N ILE A 78 2.80 -14.77 -16.98
CA ILE A 78 3.45 -13.74 -16.16
C ILE A 78 2.39 -12.73 -15.71
N ALA A 79 2.33 -12.49 -14.41
CA ALA A 79 1.40 -11.53 -13.80
C ALA A 79 1.69 -10.09 -14.21
N TYR A 80 0.63 -9.27 -14.35
CA TYR A 80 0.75 -7.85 -14.56
C TYR A 80 -0.23 -7.03 -13.70
N GLY A 81 0.09 -5.76 -13.48
CA GLY A 81 -0.72 -4.82 -12.72
C GLY A 81 0.01 -3.50 -12.48
N THR A 82 -0.37 -2.77 -11.45
CA THR A 82 0.29 -1.51 -11.09
C THR A 82 1.73 -1.74 -10.61
N SER A 83 2.58 -0.71 -10.69
CA SER A 83 3.98 -0.81 -10.24
C SER A 83 4.10 -1.10 -8.74
N SER A 84 3.18 -0.59 -7.93
CA SER A 84 3.13 -0.84 -6.49
C SER A 84 3.04 -2.34 -6.15
N VAL A 85 2.32 -3.13 -6.93
CA VAL A 85 2.25 -4.60 -6.73
C VAL A 85 3.63 -5.24 -6.83
N GLY A 86 4.41 -4.84 -7.85
CA GLY A 86 5.74 -5.40 -8.07
C GLY A 86 6.76 -4.97 -7.02
N ASP A 87 6.64 -3.76 -6.52
CA ASP A 87 7.61 -3.15 -5.61
C ASP A 87 7.37 -3.56 -4.14
N LEU A 88 6.12 -3.51 -3.65
CA LEU A 88 5.78 -3.80 -2.26
C LEU A 88 5.89 -5.28 -1.87
N ARG A 89 5.66 -6.20 -2.79
CA ARG A 89 5.77 -7.65 -2.53
C ARG A 89 7.13 -8.13 -2.05
N ASN A 90 8.18 -7.34 -2.22
CA ASN A 90 9.55 -7.74 -1.87
C ASN A 90 10.12 -6.91 -0.70
N MET A 91 9.29 -6.17 0.02
CA MET A 91 9.72 -5.30 1.12
C MET A 91 9.50 -5.90 2.52
N ASP A 92 9.38 -7.24 2.66
CA ASP A 92 8.90 -7.92 3.88
C ASP A 92 9.44 -7.35 5.20
N PHE A 93 10.74 -7.21 5.35
CA PHE A 93 11.32 -6.68 6.58
C PHE A 93 11.17 -5.16 6.69
N LEU A 94 11.47 -4.42 5.60
CA LEU A 94 11.41 -2.96 5.57
C LEU A 94 9.96 -2.45 5.63
N TYR A 95 9.00 -3.25 5.14
CA TYR A 95 7.59 -2.87 5.12
C TYR A 95 7.09 -2.47 6.52
N ARG A 96 7.33 -3.32 7.52
CA ARG A 96 6.89 -3.10 8.91
C ARG A 96 7.57 -1.90 9.59
N GLN A 97 8.74 -1.50 9.11
CA GLN A 97 9.45 -0.33 9.63
C GLN A 97 8.94 0.97 9.01
N VAL A 98 8.54 0.94 7.73
CA VAL A 98 8.14 2.12 6.95
C VAL A 98 6.64 2.38 7.06
N PHE A 99 5.79 1.34 7.04
CA PHE A 99 4.34 1.51 6.98
C PHE A 99 3.66 1.25 8.33
N VAL A 100 2.58 2.00 8.57
CA VAL A 100 1.78 1.91 9.81
C VAL A 100 0.86 0.69 9.85
N HIS A 101 0.47 0.19 8.70
CA HIS A 101 -0.47 -0.91 8.53
C HIS A 101 0.23 -2.19 8.05
N PRO A 102 -0.33 -3.37 8.29
CA PRO A 102 0.21 -4.62 7.74
C PRO A 102 0.04 -4.66 6.21
N TYR A 103 0.85 -5.47 5.55
CA TYR A 103 0.76 -5.69 4.10
C TYR A 103 -0.63 -6.19 3.67
N ASP A 104 -1.27 -6.98 4.55
CA ASP A 104 -2.59 -7.54 4.31
C ASP A 104 -3.69 -6.47 4.19
N ALA A 105 -3.50 -5.29 4.79
CA ALA A 105 -4.42 -4.16 4.66
C ALA A 105 -4.51 -3.60 3.22
N LEU A 106 -3.53 -3.89 2.36
CA LEU A 106 -3.53 -3.50 0.96
C LEU A 106 -4.18 -4.54 0.02
N LYS A 107 -4.52 -5.74 0.54
CA LYS A 107 -5.10 -6.83 -0.23
C LYS A 107 -6.57 -6.65 -0.64
N PRO A 108 -7.45 -5.95 0.11
CA PRO A 108 -8.85 -5.83 -0.28
C PRO A 108 -8.98 -5.29 -1.72
N ALA A 109 -9.79 -5.97 -2.53
CA ALA A 109 -10.10 -5.54 -3.89
C ALA A 109 -10.96 -4.28 -3.88
N ASP A 110 -11.92 -4.21 -2.94
CA ASP A 110 -12.74 -3.02 -2.72
C ASP A 110 -11.90 -1.86 -2.17
N SER A 111 -11.96 -0.69 -2.82
CA SER A 111 -11.17 0.47 -2.44
C SER A 111 -11.62 1.09 -1.13
N THR A 112 -12.94 1.04 -0.83
CA THR A 112 -13.49 1.53 0.44
C THR A 112 -12.97 0.71 1.60
N ALA A 113 -13.07 -0.61 1.50
CA ALA A 113 -12.57 -1.52 2.52
C ALA A 113 -11.06 -1.36 2.74
N ARG A 114 -10.28 -1.25 1.66
CA ARG A 114 -8.83 -1.04 1.75
C ARG A 114 -8.47 0.28 2.44
N ASN A 115 -9.08 1.39 2.03
CA ASN A 115 -8.81 2.70 2.61
C ASN A 115 -9.22 2.75 4.08
N TYR A 116 -10.39 2.22 4.42
CA TYR A 116 -10.87 2.13 5.80
C TYR A 116 -9.91 1.36 6.70
N VAL A 117 -9.54 0.14 6.29
CA VAL A 117 -8.62 -0.70 7.08
C VAL A 117 -7.25 -0.03 7.25
N CYS A 118 -6.70 0.55 6.17
CA CYS A 118 -5.43 1.28 6.27
C CYS A 118 -5.52 2.47 7.23
N LEU A 119 -6.63 3.22 7.22
CA LEU A 119 -6.90 4.31 8.18
C LEU A 119 -7.02 3.79 9.61
N LEU A 120 -7.76 2.70 9.82
CA LEU A 120 -7.93 2.09 11.13
C LEU A 120 -6.57 1.75 11.77
N PHE A 121 -5.69 1.06 11.05
CA PHE A 121 -4.34 0.76 11.52
C PHE A 121 -3.48 2.02 11.71
N ALA A 122 -3.66 3.04 10.88
CA ALA A 122 -2.93 4.30 11.01
C ALA A 122 -3.34 5.08 12.26
N LEU A 123 -4.63 5.18 12.54
CA LEU A 123 -5.17 5.81 13.75
C LEU A 123 -4.73 5.09 15.03
N GLY A 124 -4.65 3.76 14.98
CA GLY A 124 -4.14 2.95 16.10
C GLY A 124 -2.63 3.06 16.34
N ASN A 125 -1.85 3.59 15.40
CA ASN A 125 -0.39 3.58 15.48
C ASN A 125 0.16 4.96 15.89
N PRO A 126 0.76 5.11 17.08
CA PRO A 126 1.30 6.39 17.55
C PRO A 126 2.51 6.89 16.77
N GLN A 127 3.13 6.05 15.94
CA GLN A 127 4.28 6.40 15.10
C GLN A 127 3.89 6.95 13.71
N MET A 128 2.59 7.04 13.41
CA MET A 128 2.13 7.60 12.14
C MET A 128 2.50 9.08 12.03
N ARG A 129 3.23 9.45 10.97
CA ARG A 129 3.70 10.83 10.72
C ARG A 129 3.52 11.29 9.28
N VAL A 130 3.40 10.36 8.33
CA VAL A 130 3.41 10.69 6.90
C VAL A 130 2.24 10.00 6.19
N ILE A 131 1.56 10.74 5.33
CA ILE A 131 0.61 10.18 4.36
C ILE A 131 1.30 10.17 3.00
N GLY A 132 1.44 8.97 2.41
CA GLY A 132 1.95 8.80 1.06
C GLY A 132 0.82 8.65 0.05
N ALA A 133 0.84 9.45 -1.01
CA ALA A 133 -0.11 9.35 -2.11
C ALA A 133 0.57 9.65 -3.44
N ASN A 134 0.24 8.87 -4.49
CA ASN A 134 0.74 9.14 -5.85
C ASN A 134 0.11 10.37 -6.48
N PHE A 135 -1.10 10.73 -6.02
CA PHE A 135 -1.86 11.89 -6.49
C PHE A 135 -2.51 12.60 -5.31
N PRO A 136 -2.58 13.94 -5.28
CA PRO A 136 -3.19 14.69 -4.18
C PRO A 136 -4.63 14.27 -3.88
N ILE A 137 -5.40 13.90 -4.90
CA ILE A 137 -6.78 13.45 -4.74
C ILE A 137 -6.91 12.21 -3.83
N LEU A 138 -5.91 11.33 -3.79
CA LEU A 138 -5.92 10.16 -2.91
C LEU A 138 -5.77 10.55 -1.43
N ALA A 139 -4.99 11.59 -1.15
CA ALA A 139 -4.87 12.12 0.20
C ALA A 139 -6.18 12.81 0.65
N LEU A 140 -6.83 13.56 -0.26
CA LEU A 140 -8.16 14.15 0.00
C LEU A 140 -9.22 13.08 0.23
N GLN A 141 -9.20 11.99 -0.53
CA GLN A 141 -10.09 10.86 -0.30
C GLN A 141 -9.91 10.24 1.09
N LEU A 142 -8.69 10.15 1.60
CA LEU A 142 -8.45 9.65 2.96
C LEU A 142 -9.06 10.58 4.02
N ALA A 143 -9.01 11.91 3.82
CA ALA A 143 -9.68 12.86 4.70
C ALA A 143 -11.20 12.69 4.65
N ASP A 144 -11.80 12.59 3.44
CA ASP A 144 -13.25 12.31 3.27
C ASP A 144 -13.66 10.99 3.94
N TYR A 145 -12.84 9.93 3.84
CA TYR A 145 -13.11 8.66 4.52
C TYR A 145 -13.04 8.81 6.05
N LEU A 146 -12.07 9.57 6.54
CA LEU A 146 -11.93 9.82 7.97
C LEU A 146 -13.17 10.54 8.54
N GLU A 147 -13.67 11.56 7.85
CA GLU A 147 -14.88 12.28 8.26
C GLU A 147 -16.12 11.38 8.15
N ARG A 148 -16.28 10.68 7.02
CA ARG A 148 -17.47 9.87 6.74
C ARG A 148 -17.64 8.68 7.67
N TYR A 149 -16.55 8.04 8.06
CA TYR A 149 -16.55 6.82 8.86
C TYR A 149 -15.97 7.04 10.27
N ALA A 150 -15.95 8.28 10.76
CA ALA A 150 -15.38 8.63 12.05
C ALA A 150 -15.94 7.78 13.20
N GLU A 151 -17.26 7.65 13.28
CA GLU A 151 -17.94 6.90 14.32
C GLU A 151 -17.59 5.39 14.25
N ASP A 152 -17.63 4.80 13.07
CA ASP A 152 -17.26 3.40 12.87
C ASP A 152 -15.78 3.15 13.25
N LEU A 153 -14.88 4.04 12.84
CA LEU A 153 -13.46 3.97 13.16
C LEU A 153 -13.20 4.05 14.67
N ILE A 154 -13.89 4.97 15.37
CA ILE A 154 -13.80 5.09 16.82
C ILE A 154 -14.27 3.80 17.50
N GLN A 155 -15.42 3.26 17.09
CA GLN A 155 -15.96 2.01 17.63
C GLN A 155 -15.01 0.83 17.38
N ASP A 156 -14.43 0.73 16.19
CA ASP A 156 -13.50 -0.33 15.86
C ASP A 156 -12.18 -0.23 16.66
N ILE A 157 -11.70 1.00 16.91
CA ILE A 157 -10.53 1.25 17.77
C ILE A 157 -10.83 0.88 19.23
N GLU A 158 -11.99 1.27 19.74
CA GLU A 158 -12.39 0.99 21.11
C GLU A 158 -12.59 -0.49 21.39
N ASN A 159 -13.27 -1.20 20.47
CA ASN A 159 -13.67 -2.58 20.64
C ASN A 159 -12.66 -3.61 20.10
N GLY A 160 -11.72 -3.18 19.26
CA GLY A 160 -10.78 -4.07 18.58
C GLY A 160 -11.44 -4.88 17.47
N THR A 161 -12.43 -4.30 16.81
CA THR A 161 -13.19 -4.90 15.71
C THR A 161 -12.77 -4.34 14.35
N ILE A 162 -13.29 -4.90 13.27
CA ILE A 162 -13.22 -4.36 11.92
C ILE A 162 -14.63 -4.38 11.36
N ALA A 163 -15.17 -3.23 11.00
CA ALA A 163 -16.55 -3.02 10.59
C ALA A 163 -17.09 -4.13 9.68
N SER A 164 -18.21 -4.73 10.06
CA SER A 164 -18.77 -5.92 9.39
C SER A 164 -19.27 -5.64 7.98
N TRP A 165 -19.68 -4.41 7.69
CA TRP A 165 -20.17 -3.98 6.38
C TRP A 165 -19.08 -3.86 5.31
N LEU A 166 -17.79 -3.87 5.68
CA LEU A 166 -16.69 -3.81 4.73
C LEU A 166 -16.64 -5.07 3.86
N LYS A 167 -16.51 -4.85 2.56
CA LYS A 167 -16.34 -5.92 1.56
C LYS A 167 -14.91 -6.46 1.60
N LEU A 168 -14.66 -7.35 2.55
CA LEU A 168 -13.38 -8.03 2.73
C LEU A 168 -13.54 -9.51 2.36
N GLU A 169 -12.58 -10.04 1.64
CA GLU A 169 -12.47 -11.48 1.41
C GLU A 169 -12.26 -12.19 2.76
N PRO A 170 -12.93 -13.36 3.01
CA PRO A 170 -12.94 -13.99 4.34
C PRO A 170 -11.54 -14.24 4.93
N GLU A 171 -10.58 -14.67 4.11
CA GLU A 171 -9.21 -14.93 4.52
C GLU A 171 -8.47 -13.64 4.91
N VAL A 172 -8.72 -12.55 4.16
CA VAL A 172 -8.14 -11.24 4.43
C VAL A 172 -8.71 -10.70 5.74
N ARG A 173 -10.04 -10.77 5.94
CA ARG A 173 -10.71 -10.35 7.18
C ARG A 173 -10.11 -11.07 8.38
N GLN A 174 -10.06 -12.39 8.35
CA GLN A 174 -9.52 -13.19 9.45
C GLN A 174 -8.06 -12.83 9.78
N THR A 175 -7.26 -12.56 8.74
CA THR A 175 -5.85 -12.17 8.92
C THR A 175 -5.73 -10.80 9.56
N LEU A 176 -6.55 -9.83 9.15
CA LEU A 176 -6.54 -8.48 9.68
C LEU A 176 -7.07 -8.43 11.13
N GLU A 177 -8.14 -9.15 11.44
CA GLU A 177 -8.69 -9.27 12.80
C GLU A 177 -7.69 -9.88 13.79
N LYS A 178 -6.87 -10.84 13.36
CA LYS A 178 -5.77 -11.39 14.20
C LYS A 178 -4.65 -10.37 14.46
N GLN A 179 -4.50 -9.37 13.61
CA GLN A 179 -3.43 -8.36 13.71
C GLN A 179 -3.93 -7.06 14.37
N TRP A 180 -5.25 -6.91 14.52
CA TRP A 180 -5.89 -5.75 15.12
C TRP A 180 -6.26 -6.02 16.57
N ASN A 181 -6.01 -5.04 17.46
CA ASN A 181 -6.34 -5.13 18.87
C ASN A 181 -7.11 -3.88 19.31
N LYS A 182 -7.91 -4.01 20.36
CA LYS A 182 -8.60 -2.88 20.97
C LYS A 182 -7.62 -1.87 21.57
N LEU A 183 -7.88 -0.58 21.35
CA LEU A 183 -7.07 0.54 21.83
C LEU A 183 -7.96 1.65 22.39
N PRO A 184 -8.71 1.41 23.50
CA PRO A 184 -9.72 2.36 23.99
C PRO A 184 -9.13 3.73 24.36
N HIS A 185 -7.87 3.79 24.80
CA HIS A 185 -7.16 5.05 25.05
C HIS A 185 -6.86 5.89 23.79
N ARG A 186 -7.07 5.33 22.59
CA ARG A 186 -6.93 6.03 21.31
C ARG A 186 -8.26 6.43 20.71
N ALA A 187 -9.37 5.87 21.20
CA ALA A 187 -10.73 6.22 20.78
C ALA A 187 -11.26 7.47 21.50
N ALA A 188 -10.72 7.79 22.68
CA ALA A 188 -11.02 9.01 23.44
C ALA A 188 -10.24 10.20 22.88
#